data_90a8252b36df82a4a3c56d3c7b0b4cec
#
_entry.id   90a8252b36df82a4a3c56d3c7b0b4cec
#
_cell.length_a   1.000
_cell.length_b   1.000
_cell.length_c   1.000
_cell.angle_alpha   90.00
_cell.angle_beta   90.00
_cell.angle_gamma   90.00
#
_symmetry.space_group_name_H-M   'P 1'
#
loop_
_entity.id
_entity.type
_entity.pdbx_description
1 polymer ?
#
loop_
_entity_poly.entity_id
_entity_poly.type
_entity_poly.pdbx_seq_one_letter_code
_entity_poly.pdbx_strand_id
1 'polypeptide(L)'
;MNYSNLQNLLNQYEEKRNRAISLSNLKKENLYDQVSSLRDIDVNINKASIDKIKLILTTKNQDDIYIIDQHINELKKERDRILTNRNINLDDYKPVFECSKCSDTGYITVNDKSELCSCIKQKLYNIEYNNSNIYDLENQNFEKFDLNYYSNDVDEEKFERSISPRENIQNIKKICDNFIENFDNPLEKNLLFCGSPGLGKTFLSSCIANELIQLGKTVLYQTAPIMLDQIIDAKFNKKSSNLLNEINNVDLLI
;
A
#
# COMPACT_ATOMS: atom_id res chain seq x y z
N MET A 1 16.54 11.02 5.08
CA MET A 1 15.67 11.08 3.88
C MET A 1 16.26 12.09 2.88
N ASN A 2 16.61 11.63 1.69
CA ASN A 2 17.18 12.50 0.64
C ASN A 2 16.06 13.25 -0.08
N TYR A 3 16.09 14.59 -0.05
CA TYR A 3 15.06 15.44 -0.66
C TYR A 3 14.92 15.20 -2.17
N SER A 4 16.03 14.96 -2.87
CA SER A 4 16.01 14.67 -4.32
C SER A 4 15.26 13.36 -4.63
N ASN A 5 15.47 12.31 -3.83
CA ASN A 5 14.78 11.04 -4.01
C ASN A 5 13.27 11.18 -3.76
N LEU A 6 12.90 11.93 -2.69
CA LEU A 6 11.49 12.20 -2.40
C LEU A 6 10.82 12.96 -3.55
N GLN A 7 11.45 14.02 -4.07
CA GLN A 7 10.89 14.81 -5.16
C GLN A 7 10.71 13.98 -6.44
N ASN A 8 11.68 13.15 -6.77
CA ASN A 8 11.59 12.24 -7.93
C ASN A 8 10.44 11.23 -7.77
N LEU A 9 10.27 10.67 -6.57
CA LEU A 9 9.14 9.76 -6.30
C LEU A 9 7.80 10.47 -6.39
N LEU A 10 7.67 11.66 -5.83
CA LEU A 10 6.42 12.44 -5.92
C LEU A 10 6.04 12.74 -7.36
N ASN A 11 6.99 13.10 -8.22
CA ASN A 11 6.75 13.30 -9.64
C ASN A 11 6.24 12.01 -10.32
N GLN A 12 6.86 10.86 -10.00
CA GLN A 12 6.39 9.55 -10.53
C GLN A 12 4.96 9.22 -10.05
N TYR A 13 4.62 9.55 -8.80
CA TYR A 13 3.28 9.35 -8.26
C TYR A 13 2.26 10.23 -8.97
N GLU A 14 2.59 11.50 -9.21
CA GLU A 14 1.75 12.42 -9.95
C GLU A 14 1.51 11.94 -11.39
N GLU A 15 2.54 11.49 -12.09
CA GLU A 15 2.41 10.92 -13.44
C GLU A 15 1.49 9.69 -13.45
N LYS A 16 1.67 8.76 -12.52
CA LYS A 16 0.82 7.56 -12.38
C LYS A 16 -0.63 7.94 -12.10
N ARG A 17 -0.85 8.85 -11.17
CA ARG A 17 -2.17 9.35 -10.81
C ARG A 17 -2.86 10.01 -12.00
N ASN A 18 -2.17 10.87 -12.72
CA ASN A 18 -2.70 11.55 -13.92
C ASN A 18 -3.04 10.54 -15.01
N ARG A 19 -2.22 9.50 -15.19
CA ARG A 19 -2.49 8.40 -16.13
C ARG A 19 -3.76 7.63 -15.75
N ALA A 20 -3.92 7.27 -14.47
CA ALA A 20 -5.12 6.57 -13.97
C ALA A 20 -6.39 7.41 -14.19
N ILE A 21 -6.33 8.72 -13.88
CA ILE A 21 -7.45 9.66 -14.12
C ILE A 21 -7.77 9.77 -15.61
N SER A 22 -6.77 9.94 -16.47
CA SER A 22 -6.95 10.05 -17.91
C SER A 22 -7.59 8.79 -18.52
N LEU A 23 -7.15 7.60 -18.07
CA LEU A 23 -7.77 6.33 -18.49
C LEU A 23 -9.22 6.21 -18.03
N SER A 24 -9.53 6.62 -16.81
CA SER A 24 -10.89 6.66 -16.30
C SER A 24 -11.78 7.61 -17.12
N ASN A 25 -11.28 8.80 -17.43
CA ASN A 25 -12.01 9.77 -18.24
C ASN A 25 -12.27 9.24 -19.66
N LEU A 26 -11.27 8.62 -20.28
CA LEU A 26 -11.42 8.00 -21.60
C LEU A 26 -12.49 6.89 -21.59
N LYS A 27 -12.49 6.04 -20.56
CA LYS A 27 -13.54 5.01 -20.40
C LYS A 27 -14.93 5.66 -20.26
N LYS A 28 -15.06 6.74 -19.49
CA LYS A 28 -16.33 7.47 -19.33
C LYS A 28 -16.79 8.10 -20.64
N GLU A 29 -15.90 8.73 -21.40
CA GLU A 29 -16.25 9.30 -22.71
C GLU A 29 -16.75 8.21 -23.66
N ASN A 30 -16.07 7.07 -23.74
CA ASN A 30 -16.53 5.93 -24.53
C ASN A 30 -17.91 5.42 -24.09
N LEU A 31 -18.20 5.41 -22.78
CA LEU A 31 -19.52 5.06 -22.26
C LEU A 31 -20.57 6.07 -22.71
N TYR A 32 -20.29 7.36 -22.63
CA TYR A 32 -21.20 8.41 -23.05
C TYR A 32 -21.47 8.41 -24.57
N ASP A 33 -20.49 8.02 -25.37
CA ASP A 33 -20.69 7.84 -26.81
C ASP A 33 -21.62 6.65 -27.13
N GLN A 34 -21.57 5.60 -26.31
CA GLN A 34 -22.48 4.46 -26.42
C GLN A 34 -23.87 4.72 -25.84
N VAL A 35 -23.98 5.60 -24.84
CA VAL A 35 -25.20 5.93 -24.09
C VAL A 35 -25.31 7.43 -23.92
N SER A 36 -25.67 8.14 -25.01
CA SER A 36 -25.77 9.62 -25.01
C SER A 36 -26.74 10.16 -23.96
N SER A 37 -27.85 9.46 -23.71
CA SER A 37 -28.81 9.84 -22.64
C SER A 37 -28.18 9.88 -21.24
N LEU A 38 -27.17 9.08 -20.97
CA LEU A 38 -26.45 9.10 -19.69
C LEU A 38 -25.60 10.37 -19.57
N ARG A 39 -24.96 10.81 -20.65
CA ARG A 39 -24.22 12.09 -20.72
C ARG A 39 -25.15 13.26 -20.39
N ASP A 40 -26.30 13.32 -21.04
CA ASP A 40 -27.26 14.41 -20.85
C ASP A 40 -27.76 14.49 -19.42
N ILE A 41 -28.07 13.35 -18.81
CA ILE A 41 -28.50 13.27 -17.41
C ILE A 41 -27.39 13.72 -16.47
N ASP A 42 -26.16 13.25 -16.64
CA ASP A 42 -25.04 13.64 -15.77
C ASP A 42 -24.71 15.14 -15.91
N VAL A 43 -24.82 15.71 -17.10
CA VAL A 43 -24.69 17.16 -17.33
C VAL A 43 -25.81 17.92 -16.57
N ASN A 44 -27.04 17.45 -16.65
CA ASN A 44 -28.18 18.09 -15.95
C ASN A 44 -28.05 17.98 -14.44
N ILE A 45 -27.61 16.84 -13.89
CA ILE A 45 -27.32 16.67 -12.45
C ILE A 45 -26.25 17.66 -12.02
N ASN A 46 -25.15 17.80 -12.77
CA ASN A 46 -24.07 18.72 -12.45
C ASN A 46 -24.56 20.18 -12.49
N LYS A 47 -25.34 20.57 -13.51
CA LYS A 47 -25.91 21.90 -13.61
C LYS A 47 -26.82 22.22 -12.43
N ALA A 48 -27.76 21.33 -12.12
CA ALA A 48 -28.67 21.50 -10.98
C ALA A 48 -27.90 21.56 -9.65
N SER A 49 -26.82 20.78 -9.51
CA SER A 49 -25.97 20.82 -8.31
C SER A 49 -25.24 22.16 -8.15
N ILE A 50 -24.75 22.73 -9.23
CA ILE A 50 -24.12 24.07 -9.25
C ILE A 50 -25.16 25.14 -8.90
N ASP A 51 -26.36 25.07 -9.46
CA ASP A 51 -27.43 26.02 -9.21
C ASP A 51 -27.90 25.94 -7.73
N LYS A 52 -27.96 24.74 -7.15
CA LYS A 52 -28.18 24.56 -5.70
C LYS A 52 -27.14 25.28 -4.87
N ILE A 53 -25.84 25.14 -5.19
CA ILE A 53 -24.76 25.82 -4.45
C ILE A 53 -24.92 27.33 -4.54
N LYS A 54 -25.21 27.87 -5.75
CA LYS A 54 -25.47 29.30 -5.95
C LYS A 54 -26.63 29.78 -5.08
N LEU A 55 -27.74 29.06 -5.05
CA LEU A 55 -28.90 29.38 -4.24
C LEU A 55 -28.58 29.42 -2.71
N ILE A 56 -27.84 28.42 -2.22
CA ILE A 56 -27.40 28.38 -0.82
C ILE A 56 -26.57 29.63 -0.47
N LEU A 57 -25.72 30.09 -1.39
CA LEU A 57 -24.84 31.24 -1.17
C LEU A 57 -25.60 32.59 -1.30
N THR A 58 -26.66 32.65 -2.09
CA THR A 58 -27.34 33.91 -2.41
C THR A 58 -28.62 34.17 -1.58
N THR A 59 -29.53 33.22 -1.50
CA THR A 59 -30.89 33.47 -1.03
C THR A 59 -31.27 32.80 0.29
N LYS A 60 -30.60 31.75 0.71
CA LYS A 60 -30.93 30.93 1.90
C LYS A 60 -32.38 30.46 1.97
N ASN A 61 -33.15 30.54 0.86
CA ASN A 61 -34.53 30.08 0.82
C ASN A 61 -34.57 28.55 0.79
N GLN A 62 -35.12 27.95 1.84
CA GLN A 62 -35.13 26.48 2.01
C GLN A 62 -36.09 25.82 1.02
N ASP A 63 -37.17 26.46 0.61
CA ASP A 63 -38.12 25.88 -0.33
C ASP A 63 -37.52 25.70 -1.74
N ASP A 64 -36.79 26.70 -2.20
CA ASP A 64 -36.14 26.63 -3.49
C ASP A 64 -35.01 25.56 -3.52
N ILE A 65 -34.27 25.44 -2.42
CA ILE A 65 -33.26 24.40 -2.23
C ILE A 65 -33.92 23.01 -2.25
N TYR A 66 -35.05 22.85 -1.59
CA TYR A 66 -35.81 21.60 -1.57
C TYR A 66 -36.29 21.18 -2.96
N ILE A 67 -36.80 22.10 -3.77
CA ILE A 67 -37.26 21.85 -5.13
C ILE A 67 -36.08 21.35 -6.01
N ILE A 68 -34.91 22.00 -5.91
CA ILE A 68 -33.75 21.58 -6.67
C ILE A 68 -33.28 20.19 -6.19
N ASP A 69 -33.32 19.90 -4.90
CA ASP A 69 -32.96 18.57 -4.39
C ASP A 69 -33.88 17.48 -4.91
N GLN A 70 -35.20 17.75 -4.99
CA GLN A 70 -36.14 16.81 -5.59
C GLN A 70 -35.80 16.55 -7.07
N HIS A 71 -35.52 17.60 -7.83
CA HIS A 71 -35.15 17.48 -9.25
C HIS A 71 -33.85 16.68 -9.43
N ILE A 72 -32.82 16.94 -8.61
CA ILE A 72 -31.57 16.14 -8.63
C ILE A 72 -31.86 14.67 -8.31
N ASN A 73 -32.74 14.39 -7.36
CA ASN A 73 -33.09 13.02 -7.00
C ASN A 73 -33.85 12.28 -8.12
N GLU A 74 -34.70 12.98 -8.85
CA GLU A 74 -35.40 12.43 -10.03
C GLU A 74 -34.40 12.07 -11.14
N LEU A 75 -33.49 12.99 -11.47
CA LEU A 75 -32.42 12.74 -12.44
C LEU A 75 -31.52 11.57 -12.04
N LYS A 76 -31.17 11.45 -10.76
CA LYS A 76 -30.41 10.31 -10.23
C LYS A 76 -31.17 8.99 -10.41
N LYS A 77 -32.47 8.96 -10.11
CA LYS A 77 -33.30 7.78 -10.32
C LYS A 77 -33.38 7.36 -11.78
N GLU A 78 -33.47 8.34 -12.69
CA GLU A 78 -33.47 8.09 -14.14
C GLU A 78 -32.12 7.53 -14.58
N ARG A 79 -31.02 8.13 -14.12
CA ARG A 79 -29.67 7.61 -14.36
C ARG A 79 -29.52 6.15 -13.89
N ASP A 80 -29.96 5.85 -12.67
CA ASP A 80 -29.85 4.52 -12.08
C ASP A 80 -30.69 3.48 -12.85
N ARG A 81 -31.85 3.87 -13.41
CA ARG A 81 -32.63 3.02 -14.33
C ARG A 81 -31.87 2.69 -15.61
N ILE A 82 -31.21 3.68 -16.22
CA ILE A 82 -30.41 3.46 -17.45
C ILE A 82 -29.24 2.52 -17.14
N LEU A 83 -28.53 2.73 -16.04
CA LEU A 83 -27.39 1.91 -15.62
C LEU A 83 -27.84 0.46 -15.36
N THR A 84 -28.94 0.26 -14.64
CA THR A 84 -29.48 -1.07 -14.33
C THR A 84 -29.95 -1.80 -15.61
N ASN A 85 -30.68 -1.11 -16.47
CA ASN A 85 -31.20 -1.71 -17.71
C ASN A 85 -30.09 -2.14 -18.69
N ARG A 86 -28.94 -1.51 -18.62
CA ARG A 86 -27.77 -1.79 -19.47
C ARG A 86 -26.68 -2.60 -18.76
N ASN A 87 -26.90 -2.96 -17.50
CA ASN A 87 -25.95 -3.73 -16.67
C ASN A 87 -24.60 -3.01 -16.53
N ILE A 88 -24.62 -1.67 -16.40
CA ILE A 88 -23.43 -0.82 -16.28
C ILE A 88 -23.13 -0.57 -14.80
N ASN A 89 -21.91 -0.93 -14.37
CA ASN A 89 -21.39 -0.59 -13.05
C ASN A 89 -20.46 0.63 -13.15
N LEU A 90 -20.84 1.75 -12.53
CA LEU A 90 -20.01 2.97 -12.55
C LEU A 90 -18.67 2.83 -11.84
N ASP A 91 -18.51 1.85 -10.98
CA ASP A 91 -17.22 1.59 -10.32
C ASP A 91 -16.14 1.16 -11.31
N ASP A 92 -16.50 0.53 -12.42
CA ASP A 92 -15.57 0.11 -13.49
C ASP A 92 -14.95 1.31 -14.24
N TYR A 93 -15.55 2.49 -14.06
CA TYR A 93 -15.15 3.76 -14.68
C TYR A 93 -14.45 4.71 -13.72
N LYS A 94 -14.18 4.28 -12.47
CA LYS A 94 -13.37 5.05 -11.52
C LYS A 94 -11.88 4.91 -11.81
N PRO A 95 -11.05 5.91 -11.47
CA PRO A 95 -9.60 5.75 -11.54
C PRO A 95 -9.14 4.63 -10.63
N VAL A 96 -8.27 3.76 -11.14
CA VAL A 96 -7.64 2.69 -10.36
C VAL A 96 -6.26 3.17 -9.94
N PHE A 97 -6.08 3.40 -8.65
CA PHE A 97 -4.81 3.83 -8.05
C PHE A 97 -4.04 2.62 -7.48
N GLU A 98 -2.71 2.66 -7.55
CA GLU A 98 -1.85 1.62 -6.97
C GLU A 98 -1.99 1.60 -5.43
N CYS A 99 -2.03 2.77 -4.81
CA CYS A 99 -2.21 2.90 -3.36
C CYS A 99 -3.61 3.42 -3.03
N SER A 100 -4.44 2.57 -2.45
CA SER A 100 -5.79 2.95 -2.00
C SER A 100 -5.79 3.94 -0.84
N LYS A 101 -4.74 3.96 0.01
CA LYS A 101 -4.65 4.85 1.18
C LYS A 101 -4.46 6.31 0.79
N CYS A 102 -3.59 6.60 -0.19
CA CYS A 102 -3.30 7.97 -0.61
C CYS A 102 -3.82 8.30 -2.03
N SER A 103 -4.41 7.36 -2.75
CA SER A 103 -4.84 7.53 -4.15
C SER A 103 -3.71 8.09 -5.01
N ASP A 104 -2.51 7.55 -4.85
CA ASP A 104 -1.25 7.92 -5.53
C ASP A 104 -0.87 9.40 -5.40
N THR A 105 -1.25 10.06 -4.29
CA THR A 105 -0.75 11.40 -3.97
C THR A 105 0.58 11.37 -3.21
N GLY A 106 0.94 10.23 -2.62
CA GLY A 106 2.07 10.09 -1.70
C GLY A 106 1.81 10.64 -0.29
N TYR A 107 0.68 11.31 -0.04
CA TYR A 107 0.34 11.93 1.23
C TYR A 107 -1.01 11.44 1.77
N ILE A 108 -1.11 11.40 3.10
CA ILE A 108 -2.34 11.11 3.85
C ILE A 108 -2.54 12.19 4.91
N THR A 109 -3.78 12.37 5.35
CA THR A 109 -4.10 13.27 6.48
C THR A 109 -4.28 12.44 7.74
N VAL A 110 -3.48 12.73 8.76
CA VAL A 110 -3.57 12.12 10.09
C VAL A 110 -3.66 13.24 11.12
N ASN A 111 -4.74 13.27 11.93
CA ASN A 111 -4.95 14.30 12.94
C ASN A 111 -4.78 15.73 12.40
N ASP A 112 -5.40 16.02 11.25
CA ASP A 112 -5.35 17.30 10.52
C ASP A 112 -3.95 17.73 10.07
N LYS A 113 -2.99 16.83 10.07
CA LYS A 113 -1.64 17.04 9.54
C LYS A 113 -1.41 16.20 8.28
N SER A 114 -0.74 16.80 7.31
CA SER A 114 -0.31 16.07 6.11
C SER A 114 0.96 15.29 6.41
N GLU A 115 0.91 13.97 6.21
CA GLU A 115 2.04 13.06 6.40
C GLU A 115 2.30 12.25 5.14
N LEU A 116 3.56 11.80 4.98
CA LEU A 116 3.90 10.87 3.89
C LEU A 116 3.19 9.53 4.11
N CYS A 117 2.57 9.03 3.06
CA CYS A 117 1.95 7.70 3.08
C CYS A 117 3.01 6.60 3.25
N SER A 118 2.66 5.50 3.89
CA SER A 118 3.55 4.34 4.06
C SER A 118 4.09 3.81 2.73
N CYS A 119 3.30 3.87 1.66
CA CYS A 119 3.73 3.43 0.33
C CYS A 119 4.93 4.22 -0.21
N ILE A 120 4.96 5.55 -0.05
CA ILE A 120 6.09 6.36 -0.51
C ILE A 120 7.27 6.29 0.47
N LYS A 121 7.00 6.21 1.79
CA LYS A 121 8.04 5.95 2.80
C LYS A 121 8.78 4.65 2.49
N GLN A 122 8.06 3.57 2.18
CA GLN A 122 8.67 2.29 1.83
C GLN A 122 9.54 2.36 0.56
N LYS A 123 9.08 3.06 -0.48
CA LYS A 123 9.89 3.27 -1.69
C LYS A 123 11.17 4.05 -1.40
N LEU A 124 11.11 5.04 -0.50
CA LEU A 124 12.31 5.75 -0.05
C LEU A 124 13.26 4.84 0.71
N TYR A 125 12.76 4.01 1.64
CA TYR A 125 13.60 3.03 2.34
C TYR A 125 14.23 2.03 1.38
N ASN A 126 13.51 1.59 0.36
CA ASN A 126 14.07 0.72 -0.66
C ASN A 126 15.23 1.39 -1.42
N ILE A 127 15.08 2.66 -1.81
CA ILE A 127 16.13 3.40 -2.53
C ILE A 127 17.33 3.71 -1.64
N GLU A 128 17.10 4.15 -0.41
CA GLU A 128 18.16 4.66 0.46
C GLU A 128 18.89 3.56 1.24
N TYR A 129 18.23 2.45 1.54
CA TYR A 129 18.73 1.43 2.47
C TYR A 129 18.59 -0.01 1.97
N ASN A 130 17.39 -0.41 1.53
CA ASN A 130 17.09 -1.83 1.30
C ASN A 130 17.75 -2.39 0.06
N ASN A 131 17.84 -1.65 -1.04
CA ASN A 131 18.38 -2.14 -2.33
C ASN A 131 19.84 -2.58 -2.26
N SER A 132 20.60 -2.11 -1.27
CA SER A 132 21.97 -2.56 -1.03
C SER A 132 22.06 -3.84 -0.20
N ASN A 133 20.99 -4.23 0.47
CA ASN A 133 20.95 -5.31 1.47
C ASN A 133 20.02 -6.46 1.11
N ILE A 134 18.98 -6.21 0.33
CA ILE A 134 18.05 -7.24 -0.15
C ILE A 134 18.08 -7.28 -1.67
N TYR A 135 18.52 -8.40 -2.22
CA TYR A 135 18.34 -8.70 -3.63
C TYR A 135 16.95 -9.27 -3.84
N ASP A 136 16.16 -8.62 -4.73
CA ASP A 136 14.93 -9.19 -5.29
C ASP A 136 13.82 -9.44 -4.27
N LEU A 137 13.57 -8.45 -3.36
CA LEU A 137 12.51 -8.53 -2.35
C LEU A 137 11.13 -8.86 -2.96
N GLU A 138 10.82 -8.30 -4.14
CA GLU A 138 9.54 -8.53 -4.83
C GLU A 138 9.34 -10.00 -5.24
N ASN A 139 10.43 -10.74 -5.45
CA ASN A 139 10.39 -12.15 -5.82
C ASN A 139 10.52 -13.11 -4.64
N GLN A 140 10.80 -12.61 -3.43
CA GLN A 140 10.89 -13.43 -2.22
C GLN A 140 9.59 -13.33 -1.43
N ASN A 141 8.62 -14.20 -1.76
CA ASN A 141 7.32 -14.28 -1.13
C ASN A 141 6.97 -15.73 -0.77
N PHE A 142 5.96 -15.92 0.08
CA PHE A 142 5.53 -17.25 0.52
C PHE A 142 4.91 -18.10 -0.58
N GLU A 143 4.47 -17.54 -1.72
CA GLU A 143 3.99 -18.29 -2.87
C GLU A 143 5.13 -19.10 -3.53
N LYS A 144 6.36 -18.56 -3.45
CA LYS A 144 7.56 -19.22 -3.97
C LYS A 144 8.26 -20.10 -2.94
N PHE A 145 7.67 -20.24 -1.75
CA PHE A 145 8.22 -21.10 -0.70
C PHE A 145 7.99 -22.56 -1.04
N ASP A 146 9.06 -23.27 -1.42
CA ASP A 146 9.00 -24.67 -1.82
C ASP A 146 9.56 -25.60 -0.74
N LEU A 147 8.67 -26.42 -0.16
CA LEU A 147 8.99 -27.43 0.86
C LEU A 147 9.88 -28.55 0.33
N ASN A 148 9.96 -28.75 -1.00
CA ASN A 148 10.75 -29.83 -1.58
C ASN A 148 12.25 -29.62 -1.43
N TYR A 149 12.70 -28.43 -1.11
CA TYR A 149 14.11 -28.18 -0.74
C TYR A 149 14.51 -28.82 0.58
N TYR A 150 13.55 -29.27 1.42
CA TYR A 150 13.81 -29.85 2.73
C TYR A 150 13.48 -31.34 2.72
N SER A 151 14.42 -32.19 3.23
CA SER A 151 14.20 -33.63 3.35
C SER A 151 12.99 -33.93 4.24
N ASN A 152 12.24 -34.98 3.86
CA ASN A 152 11.16 -35.52 4.68
C ASN A 152 11.67 -36.65 5.61
N ASP A 153 12.95 -37.06 5.49
CA ASP A 153 13.52 -38.12 6.32
C ASP A 153 13.81 -37.60 7.72
N VAL A 154 13.44 -38.37 8.72
CA VAL A 154 13.79 -38.12 10.10
C VAL A 154 15.16 -38.76 10.35
N ASP A 155 16.12 -37.96 10.79
CA ASP A 155 17.48 -38.41 11.13
C ASP A 155 17.86 -37.74 12.46
N GLU A 156 17.56 -38.43 13.56
CA GLU A 156 17.80 -37.94 14.93
C GLU A 156 19.29 -37.78 15.22
N GLU A 157 20.14 -38.64 14.67
CA GLU A 157 21.61 -38.53 14.88
C GLU A 157 22.17 -37.26 14.20
N LYS A 158 21.68 -36.90 13.03
CA LYS A 158 22.15 -35.77 12.26
C LYS A 158 21.53 -34.45 12.68
N PHE A 159 20.23 -34.44 12.98
CA PHE A 159 19.47 -33.21 13.23
C PHE A 159 19.15 -32.96 14.69
N GLU A 160 19.47 -33.91 15.58
CA GLU A 160 19.20 -33.84 17.04
C GLU A 160 17.71 -33.53 17.35
N ARG A 161 16.81 -34.00 16.45
CA ARG A 161 15.36 -33.76 16.51
C ARG A 161 14.59 -34.97 16.00
N SER A 162 13.45 -35.23 16.60
CA SER A 162 12.51 -36.31 16.23
C SER A 162 11.55 -35.94 15.09
N ILE A 163 11.76 -34.78 14.43
CA ILE A 163 10.94 -34.30 13.31
C ILE A 163 11.84 -34.10 12.07
N SER A 164 11.25 -34.29 10.89
CA SER A 164 11.98 -34.09 9.64
C SER A 164 12.31 -32.60 9.40
N PRO A 165 13.34 -32.26 8.62
CA PRO A 165 13.62 -30.89 8.21
C PRO A 165 12.40 -30.20 7.55
N ARG A 166 11.62 -30.94 6.75
CA ARG A 166 10.40 -30.44 6.12
C ARG A 166 9.32 -30.09 7.13
N GLU A 167 9.08 -30.95 8.10
CA GLU A 167 8.12 -30.68 9.17
C GLU A 167 8.58 -29.49 10.05
N ASN A 168 9.86 -29.41 10.36
CA ASN A 168 10.43 -28.30 11.12
C ASN A 168 10.21 -26.96 10.40
N ILE A 169 10.51 -26.87 9.08
CA ILE A 169 10.33 -25.61 8.33
C ILE A 169 8.86 -25.26 8.14
N GLN A 170 7.96 -26.23 8.07
CA GLN A 170 6.51 -25.98 8.08
C GLN A 170 6.07 -25.34 9.42
N ASN A 171 6.61 -25.81 10.52
CA ASN A 171 6.32 -25.22 11.83
C ASN A 171 6.89 -23.80 11.95
N ILE A 172 8.09 -23.57 11.42
CA ILE A 172 8.68 -22.22 11.34
C ILE A 172 7.81 -21.31 10.47
N LYS A 173 7.32 -21.79 9.31
CA LYS A 173 6.41 -21.01 8.47
C LYS A 173 5.14 -20.59 9.22
N LYS A 174 4.51 -21.51 9.98
CA LYS A 174 3.35 -21.18 10.82
C LYS A 174 3.65 -20.09 11.84
N ILE A 175 4.87 -20.09 12.41
CA ILE A 175 5.31 -19.02 13.33
C ILE A 175 5.42 -17.69 12.59
N CYS A 176 5.95 -17.69 11.35
CA CYS A 176 6.02 -16.49 10.53
C CYS A 176 4.62 -15.96 10.16
N ASP A 177 3.71 -16.85 9.76
CA ASP A 177 2.31 -16.50 9.46
C ASP A 177 1.64 -15.85 10.68
N ASN A 178 1.77 -16.50 11.85
CA ASN A 178 1.22 -15.96 13.11
C ASN A 178 1.83 -14.60 13.49
N PHE A 179 3.13 -14.41 13.28
CA PHE A 179 3.78 -13.12 13.51
C PHE A 179 3.20 -12.01 12.62
N ILE A 180 2.93 -12.31 11.35
CA ILE A 180 2.34 -11.36 10.41
C ILE A 180 0.90 -11.03 10.81
N GLU A 181 0.09 -12.05 11.14
CA GLU A 181 -1.31 -11.87 11.54
C GLU A 181 -1.45 -11.04 12.82
N ASN A 182 -0.53 -11.23 13.76
CA ASN A 182 -0.55 -10.54 15.06
C ASN A 182 0.44 -9.36 15.15
N PHE A 183 0.93 -8.85 14.02
CA PHE A 183 1.98 -7.83 13.98
C PHE A 183 1.65 -6.56 14.78
N ASP A 184 0.39 -6.14 14.79
CA ASP A 184 -0.07 -4.96 15.54
C ASP A 184 -0.35 -5.24 17.04
N ASN A 185 -0.22 -6.49 17.49
CA ASN A 185 -0.41 -6.85 18.88
C ASN A 185 0.86 -6.47 19.68
N PRO A 186 0.78 -5.54 20.66
CA PRO A 186 1.95 -5.11 21.42
C PRO A 186 2.58 -6.22 22.30
N LEU A 187 1.91 -7.37 22.44
CA LEU A 187 2.43 -8.54 23.15
C LEU A 187 3.18 -9.50 22.22
N GLU A 188 3.15 -9.26 20.89
CA GLU A 188 3.87 -10.10 19.94
C GLU A 188 5.39 -9.91 20.10
N LYS A 189 6.13 -11.03 19.99
CA LYS A 189 7.57 -11.06 20.24
C LYS A 189 8.35 -10.96 18.94
N ASN A 190 9.55 -10.39 19.01
CA ASN A 190 10.50 -10.38 17.91
C ASN A 190 10.87 -11.81 17.50
N LEU A 191 11.14 -12.00 16.21
CA LEU A 191 11.63 -13.27 15.67
C LEU A 191 13.15 -13.27 15.60
N LEU A 192 13.77 -14.41 15.97
CA LEU A 192 15.19 -14.67 15.79
C LEU A 192 15.37 -15.96 14.99
N PHE A 193 15.90 -15.86 13.76
CA PHE A 193 16.24 -17.01 12.94
C PHE A 193 17.68 -17.46 13.17
N CYS A 194 17.86 -18.69 13.68
CA CYS A 194 19.14 -19.30 13.92
C CYS A 194 19.31 -20.57 13.06
N GLY A 195 20.54 -20.88 12.66
CA GLY A 195 20.87 -22.08 11.90
C GLY A 195 22.01 -21.85 10.92
N SER A 196 22.47 -22.92 10.26
CA SER A 196 23.56 -22.91 9.31
C SER A 196 23.24 -22.06 8.06
N PRO A 197 24.23 -21.57 7.30
CA PRO A 197 24.01 -20.92 6.01
C PRO A 197 23.20 -21.81 5.05
N GLY A 198 22.41 -21.19 4.16
CA GLY A 198 21.66 -21.90 3.12
C GLY A 198 20.30 -22.49 3.58
N LEU A 199 19.90 -22.36 4.85
CA LEU A 199 18.64 -22.92 5.37
C LEU A 199 17.40 -22.02 5.13
N GLY A 200 17.50 -20.96 4.35
CA GLY A 200 16.35 -20.11 4.01
C GLY A 200 16.03 -18.99 4.98
N LYS A 201 16.89 -18.68 5.98
CA LYS A 201 16.63 -17.61 6.96
C LYS A 201 16.36 -16.25 6.31
N THR A 202 17.23 -15.83 5.40
CA THR A 202 17.06 -14.58 4.64
C THR A 202 15.80 -14.59 3.78
N PHE A 203 15.49 -15.73 3.17
CA PHE A 203 14.28 -15.89 2.38
C PHE A 203 13.01 -15.71 3.23
N LEU A 204 12.94 -16.35 4.40
CA LEU A 204 11.81 -16.20 5.31
C LEU A 204 11.66 -14.78 5.83
N SER A 205 12.76 -14.10 6.22
CA SER A 205 12.67 -12.70 6.66
C SER A 205 12.24 -11.77 5.52
N SER A 206 12.66 -12.05 4.27
CA SER A 206 12.18 -11.31 3.10
C SER A 206 10.71 -11.59 2.79
N CYS A 207 10.23 -12.82 2.97
CA CYS A 207 8.80 -13.14 2.84
C CYS A 207 7.96 -12.36 3.87
N ILE A 208 8.38 -12.32 5.14
CA ILE A 208 7.71 -11.53 6.18
C ILE A 208 7.71 -10.04 5.80
N ALA A 209 8.85 -9.51 5.36
CA ALA A 209 8.97 -8.13 4.91
C ALA A 209 7.96 -7.82 3.79
N ASN A 210 7.87 -8.68 2.78
CA ASN A 210 6.98 -8.50 1.64
C ASN A 210 5.51 -8.48 2.06
N GLU A 211 5.06 -9.43 2.87
CA GLU A 211 3.69 -9.47 3.39
C GLU A 211 3.34 -8.21 4.19
N LEU A 212 4.24 -7.79 5.10
CA LEU A 212 4.00 -6.59 5.90
C LEU A 212 3.96 -5.31 5.05
N ILE A 213 4.80 -5.21 4.01
CA ILE A 213 4.74 -4.11 3.04
C ILE A 213 3.40 -4.08 2.31
N GLN A 214 2.87 -5.25 1.90
CA GLN A 214 1.55 -5.33 1.27
C GLN A 214 0.43 -4.91 2.21
N LEU A 215 0.55 -5.20 3.51
CA LEU A 215 -0.35 -4.71 4.56
C LEU A 215 -0.17 -3.20 4.84
N GLY A 216 0.79 -2.55 4.15
CA GLY A 216 1.04 -1.11 4.24
C GLY A 216 1.86 -0.71 5.45
N LYS A 217 2.66 -1.62 6.00
CA LYS A 217 3.70 -1.36 6.99
C LYS A 217 4.98 -0.89 6.31
N THR A 218 5.84 -0.25 7.07
CA THR A 218 7.17 0.17 6.62
C THR A 218 8.23 -0.79 7.14
N VAL A 219 9.13 -1.24 6.25
CA VAL A 219 10.19 -2.20 6.57
C VAL A 219 11.55 -1.63 6.21
N LEU A 220 12.47 -1.64 7.17
CA LEU A 220 13.86 -1.30 6.99
C LEU A 220 14.72 -2.57 7.17
N TYR A 221 15.47 -2.92 6.13
CA TYR A 221 16.37 -4.07 6.15
C TYR A 221 17.82 -3.60 6.16
N GLN A 222 18.59 -3.99 7.19
CA GLN A 222 20.00 -3.61 7.34
C GLN A 222 20.86 -4.79 7.79
N THR A 223 22.03 -4.92 7.20
CA THR A 223 23.02 -5.83 7.77
C THR A 223 23.67 -5.20 8.98
N ALA A 224 23.89 -5.97 10.05
CA ALA A 224 24.45 -5.46 11.29
C ALA A 224 25.75 -4.66 11.14
N PRO A 225 26.74 -5.07 10.31
CA PRO A 225 27.96 -4.28 10.11
C PRO A 225 27.67 -2.89 9.53
N ILE A 226 26.85 -2.80 8.48
CA ILE A 226 26.53 -1.52 7.82
C ILE A 226 25.77 -0.62 8.78
N MET A 227 24.79 -1.18 9.50
CA MET A 227 24.02 -0.42 10.49
C MET A 227 24.92 0.13 11.61
N LEU A 228 25.82 -0.69 12.15
CA LEU A 228 26.74 -0.28 13.22
C LEU A 228 27.70 0.80 12.75
N ASP A 229 28.28 0.67 11.55
CA ASP A 229 29.17 1.70 10.98
C ASP A 229 28.44 3.03 10.83
N GLN A 230 27.22 3.04 10.34
CA GLN A 230 26.43 4.26 10.19
C GLN A 230 26.06 4.89 11.53
N ILE A 231 25.76 4.07 12.56
CA ILE A 231 25.47 4.55 13.92
C ILE A 231 26.73 5.15 14.56
N ILE A 232 27.88 4.50 14.39
CA ILE A 232 29.17 4.98 14.89
C ILE A 232 29.53 6.31 14.22
N ASP A 233 29.42 6.39 12.90
CA ASP A 233 29.67 7.62 12.14
C ASP A 233 28.77 8.78 12.58
N ALA A 234 27.49 8.50 12.82
CA ALA A 234 26.56 9.50 13.32
C ALA A 234 26.97 10.02 14.69
N LYS A 235 27.41 9.14 15.58
CA LYS A 235 27.75 9.49 16.96
C LYS A 235 29.07 10.25 17.06
N PHE A 236 30.07 9.84 16.28
CA PHE A 236 31.44 10.38 16.42
C PHE A 236 31.77 11.50 15.42
N ASN A 237 31.22 11.44 14.21
CA ASN A 237 31.52 12.40 13.16
C ASN A 237 30.52 13.55 13.04
N LYS A 238 29.56 13.68 14.00
CA LYS A 238 28.49 14.70 14.00
C LYS A 238 27.75 14.84 12.66
N LYS A 239 27.86 13.85 11.78
CA LYS A 239 26.99 13.74 10.62
C LYS A 239 25.62 13.32 11.15
N SER A 240 24.62 14.18 10.99
CA SER A 240 23.25 13.81 11.30
C SER A 240 22.88 12.60 10.44
N SER A 241 23.04 11.37 10.96
CA SER A 241 22.51 10.22 10.25
C SER A 241 21.02 10.21 10.50
N ASN A 242 20.25 10.37 9.45
CA ASN A 242 18.80 10.16 9.50
C ASN A 242 18.45 8.72 9.89
N LEU A 243 19.41 7.78 9.76
CA LEU A 243 19.19 6.35 10.00
C LEU A 243 18.64 6.05 11.40
N LEU A 244 19.19 6.68 12.47
CA LEU A 244 18.67 6.46 13.82
C LEU A 244 17.20 6.88 13.97
N ASN A 245 16.83 7.99 13.33
CA ASN A 245 15.45 8.43 13.31
C ASN A 245 14.56 7.47 12.51
N GLU A 246 15.06 6.94 11.39
CA GLU A 246 14.32 5.99 10.56
C GLU A 246 14.14 4.65 11.28
N ILE A 247 15.18 4.13 11.95
CA ILE A 247 15.10 2.90 12.78
C ILE A 247 14.01 3.02 13.85
N ASN A 248 13.85 4.19 14.46
CA ASN A 248 12.85 4.43 15.50
C ASN A 248 11.42 4.63 14.96
N ASN A 249 11.27 4.89 13.67
CA ASN A 249 9.99 5.22 13.05
C ASN A 249 9.50 4.15 12.05
N VAL A 250 10.31 3.14 11.78
CA VAL A 250 9.91 2.02 10.92
C VAL A 250 9.09 0.99 11.72
N ASP A 251 8.10 0.37 11.07
CA ASP A 251 7.25 -0.64 11.73
C ASP A 251 8.04 -1.93 11.99
N LEU A 252 8.88 -2.38 11.04
CA LEU A 252 9.74 -3.57 11.15
C LEU A 252 11.17 -3.25 10.76
N LEU A 253 12.13 -3.60 11.63
CA LEU A 253 13.56 -3.63 11.35
C LEU A 253 14.03 -5.10 11.22
N ILE A 254 14.73 -5.41 10.12
CA ILE A 254 15.34 -6.73 9.85
C ILE A 254 16.83 -6.56 9.74
#